data_2c35f34ea467b2ee5490970613edca8d
#
_entry.id   2c35f34ea467b2ee5490970613edca8d
#
_cell.length_a   1.000
_cell.length_b   1.000
_cell.length_c   1.000
_cell.angle_alpha   90.00
_cell.angle_beta   90.00
_cell.angle_gamma   90.00
#
_symmetry.space_group_name_H-M   'P 1'
#
loop_
_entity.id
_entity.type
_entity.pdbx_description
1 polymer ?
#
loop_
_entity_poly.entity_id
_entity_poly.type
_entity_poly.pdbx_seq_one_letter_code
_entity_poly.pdbx_strand_id
1 'polypeptide(L)'
;MTVTVRFAPSPTGNIHIGNARTALFNWLFALNNGGRFIQRFDDTDVERSKQEYADNILTDIAWLGIEPAAVEYQSKRFAIYGAAVARLKAAGLLYPCYETAEELDLKRKIRLTRRLPPVYGREALKLTAEEREKLEAEGRRPHWRFLLPNFDTDPFSPRRTEITWRDLVRGGETVDLASLSDPVLVREDGTYLYTLPSVADDIDLGITHVIRGDDHVTNTGVQIALFRALGAEPPAFGHHNLLTAATGEGLSKRTGALSIASLRADGIEPMAVASLAVLTGTSENVVAARDMSDLAGRFDLSATSRSASKFDPADLVVLNRTLLHGMEFAEVADRLAALGIVSARAEPFWLAVRGNLDRFRDAAAWWRIVTEGPSENPDLSDEDRDFVRGAFDLLPPAPWDATTFKTWMDQVKTATGRKGRALFMPIRLALTGLPSGPELADLLPLLGPEGTQARRP
;
A
#
# COMPACT_ATOMS: atom_id res chain seq x y z
N MET A 1 -5.15 -10.55 27.02
CA MET A 1 -3.94 -10.74 26.19
C MET A 1 -3.73 -9.46 25.37
N THR A 2 -2.47 -9.06 25.19
CA THR A 2 -2.14 -7.92 24.32
C THR A 2 -2.42 -8.28 22.85
N VAL A 3 -3.09 -7.42 22.12
CA VAL A 3 -3.32 -7.61 20.67
C VAL A 3 -1.97 -7.68 19.96
N THR A 4 -1.74 -8.72 19.17
CA THR A 4 -0.55 -8.88 18.33
C THR A 4 -0.99 -9.24 16.92
N VAL A 5 -0.58 -8.42 15.97
CA VAL A 5 -0.87 -8.58 14.53
C VAL A 5 0.42 -8.67 13.73
N ARG A 6 0.31 -9.06 12.47
CA ARG A 6 1.47 -9.10 11.57
C ARG A 6 1.12 -8.70 10.14
N PHE A 7 2.08 -8.08 9.46
CA PHE A 7 2.14 -7.98 8.01
C PHE A 7 3.18 -8.98 7.50
N ALA A 8 2.80 -9.84 6.56
CA ALA A 8 3.61 -10.99 6.18
C ALA A 8 3.77 -11.13 4.65
N PRO A 9 4.41 -10.17 3.98
CA PRO A 9 4.66 -10.24 2.55
C PRO A 9 5.83 -11.17 2.23
N SER A 10 5.78 -11.82 1.06
CA SER A 10 6.96 -12.44 0.47
C SER A 10 7.81 -11.36 -0.22
N PRO A 11 9.13 -11.25 0.07
CA PRO A 11 10.00 -10.23 -0.50
C PRO A 11 10.46 -10.60 -1.93
N THR A 12 9.51 -10.71 -2.85
CA THR A 12 9.73 -11.09 -4.26
C THR A 12 9.62 -9.91 -5.22
N GLY A 13 9.41 -8.70 -4.69
CA GLY A 13 9.26 -7.44 -5.42
C GLY A 13 8.88 -6.30 -4.50
N ASN A 14 8.77 -5.09 -5.06
CA ASN A 14 8.28 -3.92 -4.33
C ASN A 14 6.80 -4.08 -3.98
N ILE A 15 6.40 -3.56 -2.82
CA ILE A 15 4.99 -3.55 -2.43
C ILE A 15 4.22 -2.49 -3.21
N HIS A 16 2.99 -2.84 -3.56
CA HIS A 16 2.02 -1.92 -4.15
C HIS A 16 0.98 -1.47 -3.10
N ILE A 17 0.13 -0.53 -3.47
CA ILE A 17 -0.85 0.05 -2.54
C ILE A 17 -1.79 -1.00 -1.91
N GLY A 18 -2.08 -2.11 -2.59
CA GLY A 18 -2.87 -3.22 -2.03
C GLY A 18 -2.15 -3.94 -0.88
N ASN A 19 -0.83 -4.12 -0.97
CA ASN A 19 -0.02 -4.65 0.13
C ASN A 19 0.08 -3.62 1.28
N ALA A 20 0.29 -2.35 0.94
CA ALA A 20 0.33 -1.26 1.91
C ALA A 20 -0.99 -1.17 2.70
N ARG A 21 -2.15 -1.37 2.04
CA ARG A 21 -3.45 -1.47 2.72
C ARG A 21 -3.44 -2.53 3.82
N THR A 22 -2.95 -3.73 3.51
CA THR A 22 -2.86 -4.81 4.51
C THR A 22 -1.94 -4.42 5.67
N ALA A 23 -0.79 -3.81 5.40
CA ALA A 23 0.13 -3.32 6.43
C ALA A 23 -0.54 -2.25 7.31
N LEU A 24 -1.18 -1.25 6.69
CA LEU A 24 -1.89 -0.16 7.38
C LEU A 24 -3.06 -0.68 8.22
N PHE A 25 -3.87 -1.62 7.72
CA PHE A 25 -4.98 -2.20 8.48
C PHE A 25 -4.49 -2.90 9.75
N ASN A 26 -3.40 -3.69 9.65
CA ASN A 26 -2.78 -4.32 10.81
C ASN A 26 -2.20 -3.29 11.77
N TRP A 27 -1.48 -2.28 11.26
CA TRP A 27 -0.89 -1.22 12.07
C TRP A 27 -1.94 -0.41 12.84
N LEU A 28 -2.96 0.08 12.13
CA LEU A 28 -4.04 0.86 12.73
C LEU A 28 -4.86 0.04 13.73
N PHE A 29 -5.09 -1.24 13.44
CA PHE A 29 -5.75 -2.14 14.38
C PHE A 29 -4.93 -2.32 15.66
N ALA A 30 -3.62 -2.52 15.54
CA ALA A 30 -2.73 -2.60 16.70
C ALA A 30 -2.72 -1.28 17.48
N LEU A 31 -2.59 -0.15 16.80
CA LEU A 31 -2.57 1.19 17.40
C LEU A 31 -3.84 1.45 18.23
N ASN A 32 -5.02 1.22 17.64
CA ASN A 32 -6.31 1.43 18.30
C ASN A 32 -6.56 0.50 19.51
N ASN A 33 -5.83 -0.63 19.59
CA ASN A 33 -5.98 -1.59 20.67
C ASN A 33 -4.78 -1.62 21.64
N GLY A 34 -3.84 -0.67 21.54
CA GLY A 34 -2.62 -0.67 22.35
C GLY A 34 -1.79 -1.95 22.16
N GLY A 35 -1.81 -2.48 20.96
CA GLY A 35 -1.24 -3.77 20.59
C GLY A 35 0.17 -3.67 19.98
N ARG A 36 0.63 -4.80 19.43
CA ARG A 36 1.93 -4.94 18.77
C ARG A 36 1.75 -5.29 17.30
N PHE A 37 2.54 -4.65 16.44
CA PHE A 37 2.63 -4.98 15.02
C PHE A 37 3.99 -5.62 14.72
N ILE A 38 3.98 -6.79 14.08
CA ILE A 38 5.16 -7.53 13.67
C ILE A 38 5.27 -7.50 12.14
N GLN A 39 6.43 -7.11 11.63
CA GLN A 39 6.80 -7.33 10.23
C GLN A 39 7.38 -8.74 10.10
N ARG A 40 6.75 -9.62 9.33
CA ARG A 40 7.30 -10.93 9.01
C ARG A 40 7.54 -11.02 7.50
N PHE A 41 8.69 -11.50 7.11
CA PHE A 41 8.98 -11.82 5.71
C PHE A 41 8.77 -13.30 5.45
N ASP A 42 7.82 -13.62 4.57
CA ASP A 42 7.54 -14.98 4.14
C ASP A 42 8.52 -15.33 2.98
N ASP A 43 9.77 -15.59 3.34
CA ASP A 43 10.94 -15.75 2.47
C ASP A 43 11.45 -17.20 2.39
N THR A 44 10.57 -18.16 2.56
CA THR A 44 10.91 -19.61 2.43
C THR A 44 11.29 -20.00 1.00
N ASP A 45 10.84 -19.27 -0.01
CA ASP A 45 11.25 -19.41 -1.41
C ASP A 45 12.54 -18.57 -1.64
N VAL A 46 13.68 -19.18 -1.36
CA VAL A 46 15.00 -18.51 -1.36
C VAL A 46 15.39 -18.01 -2.76
N GLU A 47 14.94 -18.67 -3.83
CA GLU A 47 15.28 -18.27 -5.21
C GLU A 47 14.62 -16.95 -5.62
N ARG A 48 13.37 -16.74 -5.20
CA ARG A 48 12.60 -15.53 -5.53
C ARG A 48 12.70 -14.43 -4.49
N SER A 49 13.04 -14.77 -3.25
CA SER A 49 13.16 -13.81 -2.16
C SER A 49 14.53 -13.15 -2.17
N LYS A 50 14.55 -11.82 -2.17
CA LYS A 50 15.78 -11.03 -2.17
C LYS A 50 15.81 -10.07 -0.99
N GLN A 51 16.98 -9.94 -0.36
CA GLN A 51 17.18 -9.01 0.75
C GLN A 51 16.86 -7.57 0.36
N GLU A 52 17.23 -7.16 -0.86
CA GLU A 52 16.90 -5.84 -1.41
C GLU A 52 15.40 -5.53 -1.34
N TYR A 53 14.54 -6.49 -1.67
CA TYR A 53 13.09 -6.28 -1.58
C TYR A 53 12.60 -6.22 -0.13
N ALA A 54 13.21 -6.97 0.78
CA ALA A 54 12.88 -6.87 2.20
C ALA A 54 13.25 -5.47 2.74
N ASP A 55 14.42 -4.95 2.40
CA ASP A 55 14.89 -3.62 2.79
C ASP A 55 14.00 -2.52 2.19
N ASN A 56 13.60 -2.66 0.92
CA ASN A 56 12.67 -1.74 0.27
C ASN A 56 11.30 -1.74 0.97
N ILE A 57 10.78 -2.91 1.33
CA ILE A 57 9.50 -3.02 2.07
C ILE A 57 9.61 -2.31 3.43
N LEU A 58 10.69 -2.51 4.18
CA LEU A 58 10.91 -1.79 5.45
C LEU A 58 10.96 -0.27 5.24
N THR A 59 11.65 0.17 4.20
CA THR A 59 11.71 1.59 3.85
C THR A 59 10.33 2.14 3.49
N ASP A 60 9.54 1.39 2.73
CA ASP A 60 8.21 1.80 2.29
C ASP A 60 7.20 1.86 3.45
N ILE A 61 7.21 0.88 4.37
CA ILE A 61 6.32 0.92 5.54
C ILE A 61 6.74 2.00 6.54
N ALA A 62 8.05 2.22 6.74
CA ALA A 62 8.54 3.32 7.56
C ALA A 62 8.14 4.69 6.99
N TRP A 63 8.22 4.86 5.66
CA TRP A 63 7.76 6.08 4.99
C TRP A 63 6.24 6.30 5.18
N LEU A 64 5.45 5.23 5.27
CA LEU A 64 4.02 5.31 5.60
C LEU A 64 3.75 5.57 7.09
N GLY A 65 4.78 5.68 7.94
CA GLY A 65 4.64 5.89 9.38
C GLY A 65 4.37 4.62 10.18
N ILE A 66 4.70 3.44 9.64
CA ILE A 66 4.55 2.15 10.32
C ILE A 66 5.88 1.75 10.96
N GLU A 67 5.89 1.56 12.28
CA GLU A 67 7.06 1.15 13.06
C GLU A 67 6.83 -0.24 13.68
N PRO A 68 7.40 -1.31 13.09
CA PRO A 68 7.22 -2.65 13.62
C PRO A 68 7.92 -2.83 14.97
N ALA A 69 7.24 -3.49 15.92
CA ALA A 69 7.82 -3.88 17.21
C ALA A 69 8.89 -4.98 17.07
N ALA A 70 8.83 -5.76 15.98
CA ALA A 70 9.82 -6.78 15.62
C ALA A 70 9.80 -7.03 14.12
N VAL A 71 10.94 -7.49 13.60
CA VAL A 71 11.10 -7.93 12.20
C VAL A 71 11.58 -9.37 12.20
N GLU A 72 10.81 -10.26 11.57
CA GLU A 72 11.05 -11.69 11.52
C GLU A 72 11.20 -12.19 10.09
N TYR A 73 12.03 -13.22 9.90
CA TYR A 73 12.29 -13.84 8.59
C TYR A 73 12.01 -15.35 8.69
N GLN A 74 11.15 -15.88 7.86
CA GLN A 74 10.83 -17.32 7.85
C GLN A 74 12.04 -18.19 7.54
N SER A 75 12.95 -17.72 6.69
CA SER A 75 14.21 -18.41 6.38
C SER A 75 15.12 -18.65 7.60
N LYS A 76 14.94 -17.90 8.70
CA LYS A 76 15.68 -18.06 9.95
C LYS A 76 14.97 -18.96 10.97
N ARG A 77 13.80 -19.53 10.63
CA ARG A 77 12.91 -20.20 11.58
C ARG A 77 12.62 -21.69 11.23
N PHE A 78 13.41 -22.28 10.35
CA PHE A 78 13.22 -23.67 9.89
C PHE A 78 13.21 -24.72 11.01
N ALA A 79 13.90 -24.46 12.13
CA ALA A 79 13.85 -25.36 13.30
C ALA A 79 12.43 -25.48 13.88
N ILE A 80 11.66 -24.38 13.90
CA ILE A 80 10.26 -24.36 14.37
C ILE A 80 9.39 -25.19 13.44
N TYR A 81 9.58 -25.02 12.13
CA TYR A 81 8.81 -25.78 11.13
C TYR A 81 9.13 -27.26 11.17
N GLY A 82 10.41 -27.61 11.35
CA GLY A 82 10.85 -29.00 11.55
C GLY A 82 10.20 -29.67 12.75
N ALA A 83 10.13 -28.93 13.89
CA ALA A 83 9.45 -29.41 15.08
C ALA A 83 7.93 -29.60 14.87
N ALA A 84 7.27 -28.68 14.15
CA ALA A 84 5.86 -28.82 13.80
C ALA A 84 5.61 -30.02 12.88
N VAL A 85 6.47 -30.25 11.87
CA VAL A 85 6.43 -31.43 11.00
C VAL A 85 6.58 -32.71 11.81
N ALA A 86 7.57 -32.78 12.72
CA ALA A 86 7.79 -33.96 13.56
C ALA A 86 6.56 -34.27 14.43
N ARG A 87 5.94 -33.25 15.02
CA ARG A 87 4.71 -33.39 15.82
C ARG A 87 3.54 -33.92 14.98
N LEU A 88 3.31 -33.37 13.79
CA LEU A 88 2.24 -33.81 12.89
C LEU A 88 2.46 -35.24 12.40
N LYS A 89 3.72 -35.63 12.09
CA LYS A 89 4.07 -37.00 11.73
C LYS A 89 3.80 -38.01 12.87
N ALA A 90 4.25 -37.64 14.10
CA ALA A 90 4.02 -38.50 15.28
C ALA A 90 2.53 -38.66 15.60
N ALA A 91 1.70 -37.65 15.29
CA ALA A 91 0.25 -37.72 15.43
C ALA A 91 -0.47 -38.47 14.27
N GLY A 92 0.26 -38.90 13.24
CA GLY A 92 -0.33 -39.55 12.04
C GLY A 92 -1.10 -38.56 11.15
N LEU A 93 -0.91 -37.26 11.35
CA LEU A 93 -1.62 -36.18 10.63
C LEU A 93 -0.84 -35.67 9.41
N LEU A 94 0.39 -36.15 9.20
CA LEU A 94 1.21 -35.80 8.06
C LEU A 94 1.69 -37.09 7.40
N TYR A 95 1.33 -37.31 6.13
CA TYR A 95 1.62 -38.54 5.42
C TYR A 95 2.39 -38.28 4.12
N PRO A 96 3.27 -39.25 3.70
CA PRO A 96 4.08 -39.13 2.52
C PRO A 96 3.28 -39.43 1.26
N CYS A 97 3.48 -38.64 0.21
CA CYS A 97 2.93 -38.81 -1.12
C CYS A 97 4.07 -38.79 -2.14
N TYR A 98 4.03 -39.68 -3.13
CA TYR A 98 5.12 -39.88 -4.10
C TYR A 98 4.72 -39.54 -5.54
N GLU A 99 3.48 -39.07 -5.77
CA GLU A 99 3.01 -38.68 -7.09
C GLU A 99 3.75 -37.43 -7.59
N THR A 100 4.10 -37.46 -8.87
CA THR A 100 4.65 -36.29 -9.57
C THR A 100 3.57 -35.28 -9.88
N ALA A 101 3.97 -34.04 -10.25
CA ALA A 101 3.04 -32.98 -10.64
C ALA A 101 2.17 -33.43 -11.84
N GLU A 102 2.76 -34.16 -12.81
CA GLU A 102 2.05 -34.68 -14.00
C GLU A 102 1.02 -35.73 -13.62
N GLU A 103 1.39 -36.65 -12.71
CA GLU A 103 0.49 -37.68 -12.22
C GLU A 103 -0.71 -37.09 -11.47
N LEU A 104 -0.46 -36.04 -10.65
CA LEU A 104 -1.52 -35.32 -9.92
C LEU A 104 -2.43 -34.55 -10.88
N ASP A 105 -1.88 -33.87 -11.89
CA ASP A 105 -2.67 -33.19 -12.90
C ASP A 105 -3.53 -34.14 -13.75
N LEU A 106 -2.99 -35.30 -14.12
CA LEU A 106 -3.75 -36.36 -14.80
C LEU A 106 -4.92 -36.82 -13.93
N LYS A 107 -4.68 -37.16 -12.67
CA LYS A 107 -5.74 -37.56 -11.71
C LYS A 107 -6.81 -36.46 -11.60
N ARG A 108 -6.41 -35.22 -11.51
CA ARG A 108 -7.33 -34.09 -11.48
C ARG A 108 -8.20 -33.97 -12.73
N LYS A 109 -7.61 -34.13 -13.91
CA LYS A 109 -8.31 -34.11 -15.20
C LYS A 109 -9.32 -35.27 -15.30
N ILE A 110 -8.94 -36.47 -14.89
CA ILE A 110 -9.84 -37.65 -14.89
C ILE A 110 -11.05 -37.36 -13.97
N ARG A 111 -10.85 -36.83 -12.77
CA ARG A 111 -11.96 -36.49 -11.86
C ARG A 111 -12.90 -35.48 -12.49
N LEU A 112 -12.36 -34.37 -13.07
CA LEU A 112 -13.14 -33.35 -13.75
C LEU A 112 -13.96 -33.93 -14.94
N THR A 113 -13.36 -34.78 -15.76
CA THR A 113 -14.06 -35.51 -16.85
C THR A 113 -15.23 -36.33 -16.33
N ARG A 114 -15.08 -36.94 -15.16
CA ARG A 114 -16.12 -37.69 -14.47
C ARG A 114 -17.10 -36.83 -13.69
N ARG A 115 -17.02 -35.50 -13.79
CA ARG A 115 -17.82 -34.50 -13.03
C ARG A 115 -17.70 -34.67 -11.51
N LEU A 116 -16.57 -35.18 -11.03
CA LEU A 116 -16.24 -35.26 -9.61
C LEU A 116 -15.41 -34.07 -9.19
N PRO A 117 -15.53 -33.60 -7.94
CA PRO A 117 -14.68 -32.56 -7.40
C PRO A 117 -13.19 -32.89 -7.59
N PRO A 118 -12.32 -31.96 -7.99
CA PRO A 118 -10.90 -32.18 -8.22
C PRO A 118 -10.09 -32.30 -6.93
N VAL A 119 -10.60 -33.03 -5.96
CA VAL A 119 -10.01 -33.27 -4.64
C VAL A 119 -9.09 -34.46 -4.70
N TYR A 120 -7.94 -34.41 -4.05
CA TYR A 120 -7.00 -35.52 -3.93
C TYR A 120 -7.63 -36.71 -3.18
N GLY A 121 -7.53 -37.91 -3.74
CA GLY A 121 -8.22 -39.13 -3.26
C GLY A 121 -7.50 -39.88 -2.14
N ARG A 122 -6.38 -39.37 -1.63
CA ARG A 122 -5.57 -39.95 -0.53
C ARG A 122 -4.96 -41.32 -0.85
N GLU A 123 -4.78 -41.62 -2.13
CA GLU A 123 -4.28 -42.96 -2.57
C GLU A 123 -2.94 -43.32 -1.91
N ALA A 124 -2.09 -42.32 -1.62
CA ALA A 124 -0.80 -42.53 -0.95
C ALA A 124 -0.91 -43.14 0.46
N LEU A 125 -2.06 -43.01 1.13
CA LEU A 125 -2.30 -43.65 2.43
C LEU A 125 -2.42 -45.22 2.31
N LYS A 126 -2.67 -45.75 1.10
CA LYS A 126 -2.78 -47.19 0.86
C LYS A 126 -1.43 -47.83 0.64
N LEU A 127 -0.37 -47.06 0.40
CA LEU A 127 0.96 -47.63 0.13
C LEU A 127 1.50 -48.36 1.36
N THR A 128 1.91 -49.60 1.16
CA THR A 128 2.61 -50.39 2.18
C THR A 128 4.02 -49.85 2.42
N ALA A 129 4.69 -50.30 3.46
CA ALA A 129 6.08 -49.92 3.73
C ALA A 129 6.99 -50.34 2.58
N GLU A 130 6.80 -51.57 2.06
CA GLU A 130 7.59 -52.12 0.95
C GLU A 130 7.37 -51.33 -0.35
N GLU A 131 6.15 -50.89 -0.62
CA GLU A 131 5.86 -50.05 -1.81
C GLU A 131 6.52 -48.69 -1.69
N ARG A 132 6.56 -48.09 -0.50
CA ARG A 132 7.25 -46.79 -0.26
C ARG A 132 8.76 -46.97 -0.43
N GLU A 133 9.35 -48.00 0.18
CA GLU A 133 10.79 -48.31 0.02
C GLU A 133 11.16 -48.51 -1.45
N LYS A 134 10.31 -49.21 -2.22
CA LYS A 134 10.52 -49.39 -3.65
C LYS A 134 10.51 -48.04 -4.41
N LEU A 135 9.53 -47.20 -4.14
CA LEU A 135 9.46 -45.87 -4.76
C LEU A 135 10.69 -44.99 -4.41
N GLU A 136 11.16 -45.05 -3.17
CA GLU A 136 12.36 -44.38 -2.72
C GLU A 136 13.63 -44.94 -3.37
N ALA A 137 13.72 -46.25 -3.53
CA ALA A 137 14.79 -46.91 -4.27
C ALA A 137 14.82 -46.57 -5.77
N GLU A 138 13.66 -46.26 -6.35
CA GLU A 138 13.50 -45.74 -7.71
C GLU A 138 13.87 -44.24 -7.81
N GLY A 139 14.27 -43.61 -6.70
CA GLY A 139 14.69 -42.20 -6.64
C GLY A 139 13.56 -41.19 -6.39
N ARG A 140 12.33 -41.64 -6.13
CA ARG A 140 11.24 -40.74 -5.77
C ARG A 140 11.42 -40.25 -4.34
N ARG A 141 11.16 -38.95 -4.13
CA ARG A 141 11.14 -38.35 -2.79
C ARG A 141 9.72 -37.98 -2.41
N PRO A 142 9.30 -38.20 -1.15
CA PRO A 142 7.96 -37.85 -0.74
C PRO A 142 7.77 -36.34 -0.57
N HIS A 143 6.67 -35.83 -1.07
CA HIS A 143 6.08 -34.61 -0.54
C HIS A 143 5.09 -35.00 0.56
N TRP A 144 4.86 -34.09 1.52
CA TRP A 144 4.08 -34.39 2.71
C TRP A 144 2.78 -33.59 2.75
N ARG A 145 1.66 -34.34 2.90
CA ARG A 145 0.33 -33.73 2.97
C ARG A 145 -0.24 -33.81 4.37
N PHE A 146 -0.90 -32.73 4.78
CA PHE A 146 -1.65 -32.67 6.04
C PHE A 146 -3.01 -33.34 5.82
N LEU A 147 -3.29 -34.36 6.61
CA LEU A 147 -4.55 -35.10 6.59
C LEU A 147 -5.65 -34.28 7.22
N LEU A 148 -6.52 -33.72 6.40
CA LEU A 148 -7.66 -32.92 6.87
C LEU A 148 -8.63 -33.77 7.67
N PRO A 149 -9.13 -33.29 8.83
CA PRO A 149 -10.04 -34.05 9.71
C PRO A 149 -11.48 -34.04 9.19
N ASN A 150 -11.70 -34.51 7.97
CA ASN A 150 -12.99 -34.54 7.29
C ASN A 150 -13.52 -35.98 7.09
N PHE A 151 -13.28 -36.87 8.04
CA PHE A 151 -13.74 -38.23 8.09
C PHE A 151 -13.92 -38.69 9.55
N ASP A 152 -14.64 -39.80 9.76
CA ASP A 152 -14.78 -40.39 11.10
C ASP A 152 -13.63 -41.34 11.42
N THR A 153 -13.66 -42.53 10.79
CA THR A 153 -12.66 -43.59 10.99
C THR A 153 -11.91 -43.96 9.72
N ASP A 154 -12.54 -43.81 8.57
CA ASP A 154 -11.98 -44.12 7.27
C ASP A 154 -11.61 -42.88 6.48
N PRO A 155 -10.30 -42.56 6.29
CA PRO A 155 -9.86 -41.39 5.56
C PRO A 155 -10.25 -41.39 4.07
N PHE A 156 -10.66 -42.54 3.50
CA PHE A 156 -11.13 -42.68 2.12
C PHE A 156 -12.60 -42.34 1.94
N SER A 157 -13.31 -42.14 3.05
CA SER A 157 -14.74 -41.78 3.10
C SER A 157 -14.93 -40.35 3.66
N PRO A 158 -14.50 -39.31 2.91
CA PRO A 158 -14.61 -37.96 3.39
C PRO A 158 -16.08 -37.58 3.50
N ARG A 159 -16.41 -36.85 4.59
CA ARG A 159 -17.71 -36.28 4.84
C ARG A 159 -17.66 -34.77 4.95
N ARG A 160 -18.80 -34.12 4.74
CA ARG A 160 -18.93 -32.71 4.98
C ARG A 160 -18.50 -32.37 6.42
N THR A 161 -17.49 -31.52 6.52
CA THR A 161 -16.91 -31.09 7.79
C THR A 161 -16.65 -29.60 7.73
N GLU A 162 -17.51 -28.83 8.37
CA GLU A 162 -17.49 -27.38 8.33
C GLU A 162 -16.58 -26.82 9.42
N ILE A 163 -15.63 -26.02 9.01
CA ILE A 163 -14.89 -25.09 9.88
C ILE A 163 -15.59 -23.75 9.82
N THR A 164 -16.11 -23.31 10.94
CA THR A 164 -16.80 -22.02 11.08
C THR A 164 -15.99 -21.08 11.96
N TRP A 165 -16.00 -19.80 11.63
CA TRP A 165 -15.45 -18.74 12.47
C TRP A 165 -16.24 -17.44 12.30
N ARG A 166 -16.07 -16.52 13.24
CA ARG A 166 -16.58 -15.16 13.11
C ARG A 166 -15.45 -14.27 12.60
N ASP A 167 -15.55 -13.87 11.34
CA ASP A 167 -14.62 -12.95 10.72
C ASP A 167 -14.89 -11.51 11.15
N LEU A 168 -13.84 -10.75 11.42
CA LEU A 168 -13.94 -9.35 11.90
C LEU A 168 -14.53 -8.38 10.87
N VAL A 169 -14.44 -8.74 9.58
CA VAL A 169 -14.96 -7.94 8.46
C VAL A 169 -16.20 -8.59 7.85
N ARG A 170 -16.12 -9.89 7.59
CA ARG A 170 -17.10 -10.63 6.79
C ARG A 170 -18.23 -11.24 7.61
N GLY A 171 -18.08 -11.30 8.93
CA GLY A 171 -19.06 -11.90 9.85
C GLY A 171 -18.92 -13.41 9.90
N GLY A 172 -20.01 -14.16 9.81
CA GLY A 172 -19.97 -15.62 9.82
C GLY A 172 -19.41 -16.19 8.52
N GLU A 173 -18.30 -16.92 8.59
CA GLU A 173 -17.66 -17.61 7.48
C GLU A 173 -17.62 -19.12 7.76
N THR A 174 -17.68 -19.91 6.69
CA THR A 174 -17.71 -21.37 6.75
C THR A 174 -16.94 -21.95 5.58
N VAL A 175 -16.05 -22.91 5.86
CA VAL A 175 -15.35 -23.70 4.84
C VAL A 175 -15.59 -25.18 5.09
N ASP A 176 -16.07 -25.90 4.08
CA ASP A 176 -16.20 -27.35 4.13
C ASP A 176 -14.89 -28.02 3.71
N LEU A 177 -14.23 -28.67 4.66
CA LEU A 177 -12.96 -29.36 4.41
C LEU A 177 -13.09 -30.52 3.42
N ALA A 178 -14.29 -31.10 3.23
CA ALA A 178 -14.49 -32.18 2.25
C ALA A 178 -14.41 -31.67 0.80
N SER A 179 -14.54 -30.37 0.59
CA SER A 179 -14.38 -29.75 -0.73
C SER A 179 -12.92 -29.46 -1.09
N LEU A 180 -11.99 -29.69 -0.17
CA LEU A 180 -10.56 -29.35 -0.31
C LEU A 180 -9.70 -30.61 -0.38
N SER A 181 -8.59 -30.48 -1.10
CA SER A 181 -7.52 -31.49 -1.05
C SER A 181 -6.68 -31.31 0.21
N ASP A 182 -6.17 -32.39 0.76
CA ASP A 182 -5.16 -32.34 1.80
C ASP A 182 -3.97 -31.50 1.32
N PRO A 183 -3.64 -30.40 2.01
CA PRO A 183 -2.61 -29.47 1.54
C PRO A 183 -1.23 -30.09 1.65
N VAL A 184 -0.38 -29.82 0.68
CA VAL A 184 1.06 -30.13 0.79
C VAL A 184 1.68 -29.11 1.74
N LEU A 185 2.32 -29.59 2.80
CA LEU A 185 3.05 -28.74 3.76
C LEU A 185 4.55 -28.73 3.52
N VAL A 186 5.09 -29.83 3.00
CA VAL A 186 6.52 -29.98 2.68
C VAL A 186 6.65 -30.59 1.29
N ARG A 187 7.43 -29.97 0.43
CA ARG A 187 7.76 -30.48 -0.91
C ARG A 187 8.77 -31.62 -0.84
N GLU A 188 8.98 -32.32 -1.96
CA GLU A 188 9.96 -33.40 -2.13
C GLU A 188 11.41 -32.95 -1.92
N ASP A 189 11.71 -31.67 -2.18
CA ASP A 189 13.02 -31.04 -1.94
C ASP A 189 13.23 -30.61 -0.48
N GLY A 190 12.22 -30.79 0.39
CA GLY A 190 12.23 -30.37 1.79
C GLY A 190 11.74 -28.94 2.02
N THR A 191 11.37 -28.19 0.98
CA THR A 191 10.87 -26.81 1.09
C THR A 191 9.50 -26.77 1.76
N TYR A 192 9.32 -25.89 2.71
CA TYR A 192 8.04 -25.66 3.38
C TYR A 192 7.12 -24.80 2.52
N LEU A 193 5.85 -25.20 2.39
CA LEU A 193 4.84 -24.41 1.71
C LEU A 193 4.09 -23.52 2.68
N TYR A 194 3.61 -22.39 2.19
CA TYR A 194 2.99 -21.25 2.87
C TYR A 194 2.19 -21.61 4.14
N THR A 195 1.34 -22.64 4.08
CA THR A 195 0.40 -22.93 5.18
C THR A 195 1.09 -23.31 6.48
N LEU A 196 2.16 -24.13 6.43
CA LEU A 196 2.85 -24.59 7.64
C LEU A 196 3.67 -23.47 8.30
N PRO A 197 4.57 -22.77 7.61
CA PRO A 197 5.32 -21.66 8.20
C PRO A 197 4.39 -20.58 8.77
N SER A 198 3.33 -20.20 8.05
CA SER A 198 2.39 -19.19 8.52
C SER A 198 1.74 -19.56 9.85
N VAL A 199 1.25 -20.79 9.99
CA VAL A 199 0.61 -21.25 11.24
C VAL A 199 1.62 -21.41 12.36
N ALA A 200 2.78 -22.04 12.07
CA ALA A 200 3.82 -22.27 13.09
C ALA A 200 4.36 -20.94 13.66
N ASP A 201 4.58 -19.95 12.79
CA ASP A 201 5.01 -18.62 13.20
C ASP A 201 3.93 -17.86 13.96
N ASP A 202 2.67 -17.90 13.49
CA ASP A 202 1.58 -17.23 14.16
C ASP A 202 1.38 -17.80 15.59
N ILE A 203 1.64 -19.11 15.80
CA ILE A 203 1.67 -19.72 17.14
C ILE A 203 2.86 -19.21 17.97
N ASP A 204 4.07 -19.31 17.45
CA ASP A 204 5.30 -18.99 18.18
C ASP A 204 5.43 -17.50 18.51
N LEU A 205 5.00 -16.62 17.59
CA LEU A 205 4.99 -15.17 17.79
C LEU A 205 3.80 -14.66 18.61
N GLY A 206 2.88 -15.53 18.98
CA GLY A 206 1.69 -15.19 19.76
C GLY A 206 0.75 -14.24 19.04
N ILE A 207 0.57 -14.44 17.73
CA ILE A 207 -0.35 -13.66 16.91
C ILE A 207 -1.78 -13.91 17.39
N THR A 208 -2.47 -12.84 17.75
CA THR A 208 -3.86 -12.90 18.24
C THR A 208 -4.88 -12.58 17.16
N HIS A 209 -4.48 -11.80 16.15
CA HIS A 209 -5.34 -11.39 15.04
C HIS A 209 -4.60 -11.47 13.71
N VAL A 210 -5.24 -12.10 12.73
CA VAL A 210 -4.76 -12.24 11.34
C VAL A 210 -5.64 -11.42 10.43
N ILE A 211 -5.17 -10.22 10.04
CA ILE A 211 -5.88 -9.32 9.12
C ILE A 211 -5.18 -9.37 7.77
N ARG A 212 -5.94 -9.71 6.69
CA ARG A 212 -5.38 -9.94 5.36
C ARG A 212 -6.44 -9.82 4.25
N GLY A 213 -6.05 -9.97 2.99
CA GLY A 213 -6.98 -9.97 1.86
C GLY A 213 -7.96 -11.14 1.88
N ASP A 214 -9.14 -10.94 1.30
CA ASP A 214 -10.24 -11.92 1.28
C ASP A 214 -10.00 -13.09 0.31
N ASP A 215 -8.99 -13.02 -0.52
CA ASP A 215 -8.48 -14.13 -1.33
C ASP A 215 -7.95 -15.31 -0.48
N HIS A 216 -7.70 -15.08 0.81
CA HIS A 216 -7.26 -16.08 1.77
C HIS A 216 -8.37 -16.76 2.59
N VAL A 217 -9.64 -16.44 2.38
CA VAL A 217 -10.76 -17.00 3.17
C VAL A 217 -10.76 -18.54 3.18
N THR A 218 -10.60 -19.17 2.02
CA THR A 218 -10.54 -20.65 1.93
C THR A 218 -9.35 -21.23 2.69
N ASN A 219 -8.19 -20.53 2.66
CA ASN A 219 -6.99 -20.97 3.38
C ASN A 219 -7.20 -20.96 4.90
N THR A 220 -8.06 -20.05 5.39
CA THR A 220 -8.36 -19.91 6.83
C THR A 220 -8.96 -21.20 7.40
N GLY A 221 -9.89 -21.86 6.70
CA GLY A 221 -10.44 -23.12 7.15
C GLY A 221 -9.37 -24.21 7.36
N VAL A 222 -8.43 -24.30 6.42
CA VAL A 222 -7.29 -25.23 6.51
C VAL A 222 -6.35 -24.85 7.66
N GLN A 223 -6.05 -23.56 7.79
CA GLN A 223 -5.16 -23.06 8.85
C GLN A 223 -5.76 -23.30 10.24
N ILE A 224 -7.06 -23.07 10.44
CA ILE A 224 -7.75 -23.38 11.71
C ILE A 224 -7.60 -24.88 12.04
N ALA A 225 -7.78 -25.76 11.06
CA ALA A 225 -7.56 -27.20 11.28
C ALA A 225 -6.11 -27.51 11.68
N LEU A 226 -5.13 -26.82 11.07
CA LEU A 226 -3.72 -26.98 11.38
C LEU A 226 -3.34 -26.42 12.75
N PHE A 227 -3.87 -25.24 13.15
CA PHE A 227 -3.71 -24.71 14.51
C PHE A 227 -4.13 -25.74 15.56
N ARG A 228 -5.33 -26.31 15.40
CA ARG A 228 -5.87 -27.34 16.30
C ARG A 228 -5.01 -28.60 16.31
N ALA A 229 -4.55 -29.05 15.15
CA ALA A 229 -3.65 -30.22 15.01
C ALA A 229 -2.31 -29.99 15.73
N LEU A 230 -1.82 -28.75 15.75
CA LEU A 230 -0.65 -28.33 16.51
C LEU A 230 -0.98 -28.00 17.99
N GLY A 231 -2.21 -28.23 18.45
CA GLY A 231 -2.67 -28.03 19.83
C GLY A 231 -2.67 -26.58 20.26
N ALA A 232 -2.89 -25.67 19.34
CA ALA A 232 -3.01 -24.24 19.58
C ALA A 232 -4.41 -23.73 19.24
N GLU A 233 -4.87 -22.71 19.95
CA GLU A 233 -6.10 -21.99 19.60
C GLU A 233 -5.84 -21.09 18.39
N PRO A 234 -6.72 -21.09 17.38
CA PRO A 234 -6.60 -20.20 16.25
C PRO A 234 -6.76 -18.72 16.67
N PRO A 235 -6.04 -17.78 16.01
CA PRO A 235 -6.27 -16.35 16.20
C PRO A 235 -7.64 -15.92 15.67
N ALA A 236 -8.07 -14.71 15.99
CA ALA A 236 -9.18 -14.07 15.30
C ALA A 236 -8.75 -13.70 13.86
N PHE A 237 -9.67 -13.85 12.90
CA PHE A 237 -9.41 -13.55 11.49
C PHE A 237 -10.24 -12.36 11.02
N GLY A 238 -9.66 -11.52 10.19
CA GLY A 238 -10.33 -10.44 9.47
C GLY A 238 -9.88 -10.40 8.02
N HIS A 239 -10.82 -10.60 7.10
CA HIS A 239 -10.55 -10.63 5.67
C HIS A 239 -11.10 -9.38 4.99
N HIS A 240 -10.22 -8.40 4.73
CA HIS A 240 -10.60 -7.17 4.06
C HIS A 240 -10.70 -7.36 2.55
N ASN A 241 -11.51 -6.53 1.90
CA ASN A 241 -11.66 -6.51 0.47
C ASN A 241 -10.38 -6.12 -0.27
N LEU A 242 -10.23 -6.64 -1.49
CA LEU A 242 -9.12 -6.29 -2.35
C LEU A 242 -9.35 -4.93 -3.04
N LEU A 243 -8.26 -4.22 -3.31
CA LEU A 243 -8.25 -3.08 -4.22
C LEU A 243 -8.04 -3.57 -5.65
N THR A 244 -8.86 -3.08 -6.56
CA THR A 244 -8.75 -3.35 -8.00
C THR A 244 -8.53 -2.04 -8.77
N ALA A 245 -7.95 -2.13 -9.96
CA ALA A 245 -7.91 -0.99 -10.86
C ALA A 245 -9.34 -0.59 -11.28
N ALA A 246 -9.50 0.62 -11.82
CA ALA A 246 -10.78 1.09 -12.35
C ALA A 246 -11.38 0.13 -13.42
N THR A 247 -10.52 -0.63 -14.11
CA THR A 247 -10.90 -1.69 -15.08
C THR A 247 -11.41 -2.97 -14.43
N GLY A 248 -11.31 -3.11 -13.09
CA GLY A 248 -11.65 -4.33 -12.34
C GLY A 248 -10.53 -5.36 -12.29
N GLU A 249 -9.38 -5.12 -12.90
CA GLU A 249 -8.22 -6.01 -12.82
C GLU A 249 -7.48 -5.83 -11.49
N GLY A 250 -6.84 -6.91 -11.00
CA GLY A 250 -5.99 -6.85 -9.81
C GLY A 250 -4.80 -5.91 -10.01
N LEU A 251 -4.47 -5.12 -8.98
CA LEU A 251 -3.36 -4.15 -9.04
C LEU A 251 -1.99 -4.80 -9.26
N SER A 252 -1.81 -6.06 -8.88
CA SER A 252 -0.57 -6.82 -9.06
C SER A 252 -0.16 -7.03 -10.53
N LYS A 253 -1.09 -6.91 -11.49
CA LYS A 253 -0.81 -7.04 -12.92
C LYS A 253 -0.25 -5.77 -13.56
N ARG A 254 -0.34 -4.62 -12.90
CA ARG A 254 0.22 -3.33 -13.35
C ARG A 254 1.53 -3.06 -12.62
N THR A 255 2.56 -3.81 -12.98
CA THR A 255 3.90 -3.71 -12.39
C THR A 255 4.48 -2.30 -12.51
N GLY A 256 4.91 -1.73 -11.38
CA GLY A 256 5.78 -0.56 -11.29
C GLY A 256 5.11 0.76 -10.94
N ALA A 257 4.08 1.19 -11.64
CA ALA A 257 3.52 2.56 -11.52
C ALA A 257 2.76 2.85 -10.21
N LEU A 258 2.37 1.81 -9.45
CA LEU A 258 1.63 1.93 -8.18
C LEU A 258 2.39 1.26 -7.02
N SER A 259 3.71 1.09 -7.15
CA SER A 259 4.55 0.69 -6.01
C SER A 259 4.68 1.87 -5.04
N ILE A 260 4.79 1.57 -3.75
CA ILE A 260 5.00 2.63 -2.75
C ILE A 260 6.28 3.40 -3.03
N ALA A 261 7.34 2.71 -3.45
CA ALA A 261 8.59 3.32 -3.87
C ALA A 261 8.39 4.33 -5.02
N SER A 262 7.56 4.00 -6.05
CA SER A 262 7.31 4.94 -7.16
C SER A 262 6.49 6.15 -6.71
N LEU A 263 5.46 5.95 -5.88
CA LEU A 263 4.65 7.06 -5.34
C LEU A 263 5.49 8.02 -4.49
N ARG A 264 6.39 7.48 -3.66
CA ARG A 264 7.37 8.27 -2.90
C ARG A 264 8.32 9.05 -3.80
N ALA A 265 8.88 8.41 -4.82
CA ALA A 265 9.76 9.05 -5.80
C ALA A 265 9.03 10.14 -6.60
N ASP A 266 7.74 9.96 -6.86
CA ASP A 266 6.88 10.95 -7.51
C ASP A 266 6.54 12.14 -6.62
N GLY A 267 6.89 12.12 -5.33
CA GLY A 267 6.65 13.20 -4.38
C GLY A 267 5.21 13.28 -3.90
N ILE A 268 4.53 12.14 -3.83
CA ILE A 268 3.23 12.00 -3.16
C ILE A 268 3.48 11.95 -1.65
N GLU A 269 2.61 12.58 -0.87
CA GLU A 269 2.69 12.56 0.59
C GLU A 269 2.25 11.20 1.15
N PRO A 270 2.94 10.66 2.18
CA PRO A 270 2.61 9.36 2.75
C PRO A 270 1.18 9.28 3.25
N MET A 271 0.66 10.37 3.87
CA MET A 271 -0.71 10.40 4.37
C MET A 271 -1.77 10.42 3.27
N ALA A 272 -1.45 10.90 2.06
CA ALA A 272 -2.34 10.75 0.91
C ALA A 272 -2.50 9.28 0.51
N VAL A 273 -1.37 8.55 0.46
CA VAL A 273 -1.37 7.11 0.16
C VAL A 273 -2.07 6.33 1.26
N ALA A 274 -1.76 6.60 2.52
CA ALA A 274 -2.35 5.91 3.67
C ALA A 274 -3.87 6.14 3.74
N SER A 275 -4.32 7.40 3.59
CA SER A 275 -5.75 7.74 3.62
C SER A 275 -6.52 7.04 2.51
N LEU A 276 -6.02 7.10 1.27
CA LEU A 276 -6.67 6.43 0.14
C LEU A 276 -6.69 4.91 0.33
N ALA A 277 -5.56 4.31 0.73
CA ALA A 277 -5.47 2.87 0.94
C ALA A 277 -6.42 2.37 2.04
N VAL A 278 -6.60 3.13 3.11
CA VAL A 278 -7.41 2.73 4.27
C VAL A 278 -8.89 3.00 4.05
N LEU A 279 -9.25 4.20 3.59
CA LEU A 279 -10.64 4.66 3.54
C LEU A 279 -11.39 4.20 2.28
N THR A 280 -10.67 3.83 1.20
CA THR A 280 -11.32 3.30 0.00
C THR A 280 -12.05 2.00 0.31
N GLY A 281 -13.35 1.95 0.02
CA GLY A 281 -14.19 0.77 0.25
C GLY A 281 -14.52 0.52 1.72
N THR A 282 -14.58 1.58 2.50
CA THR A 282 -15.22 1.62 3.80
C THR A 282 -16.51 2.44 3.73
N SER A 283 -17.27 2.51 4.82
CA SER A 283 -18.43 3.42 4.92
C SER A 283 -18.03 4.88 5.13
N GLU A 284 -16.75 5.15 5.40
CA GLU A 284 -16.22 6.48 5.60
C GLU A 284 -15.95 7.19 4.26
N ASN A 285 -16.04 8.53 4.26
CA ASN A 285 -15.60 9.32 3.12
C ASN A 285 -14.08 9.25 2.96
N VAL A 286 -13.62 9.15 1.73
CA VAL A 286 -12.19 9.21 1.42
C VAL A 286 -11.74 10.67 1.54
N VAL A 287 -11.08 10.99 2.64
CA VAL A 287 -10.54 12.32 2.96
C VAL A 287 -9.07 12.19 3.34
N ALA A 288 -8.30 13.25 3.13
CA ALA A 288 -6.90 13.29 3.54
C ALA A 288 -6.80 13.43 5.06
N ALA A 289 -6.38 12.37 5.75
CA ALA A 289 -6.05 12.42 7.18
C ALA A 289 -4.75 13.22 7.37
N ARG A 290 -4.67 14.03 8.42
CA ARG A 290 -3.50 14.89 8.67
C ARG A 290 -2.27 14.08 9.08
N ASP A 291 -2.50 13.10 9.93
CA ASP A 291 -1.47 12.22 10.47
C ASP A 291 -2.04 10.82 10.75
N MET A 292 -1.19 9.93 11.22
CA MET A 292 -1.56 8.55 11.52
C MET A 292 -2.58 8.45 12.68
N SER A 293 -2.59 9.39 13.60
CA SER A 293 -3.56 9.43 14.72
C SER A 293 -4.96 9.80 14.23
N ASP A 294 -5.07 10.80 13.35
CA ASP A 294 -6.33 11.16 12.68
C ASP A 294 -6.86 9.99 11.85
N LEU A 295 -5.97 9.31 11.10
CA LEU A 295 -6.36 8.14 10.32
C LEU A 295 -6.81 6.97 11.21
N ALA A 296 -6.15 6.73 12.34
CA ALA A 296 -6.52 5.72 13.32
C ALA A 296 -7.89 5.99 13.92
N GLY A 297 -8.22 7.25 14.20
CA GLY A 297 -9.54 7.65 14.69
C GLY A 297 -10.68 7.43 13.69
N ARG A 298 -10.36 7.35 12.38
CA ARG A 298 -11.33 7.07 11.30
C ARG A 298 -11.38 5.59 10.93
N PHE A 299 -10.40 4.82 11.35
CA PHE A 299 -10.29 3.42 10.97
C PHE A 299 -11.20 2.55 11.83
N ASP A 300 -12.17 1.91 11.18
CA ASP A 300 -12.97 0.82 11.73
C ASP A 300 -12.91 -0.38 10.78
N LEU A 301 -12.28 -1.46 11.25
CA LEU A 301 -12.15 -2.69 10.47
C LEU A 301 -13.52 -3.26 10.08
N SER A 302 -14.53 -3.14 10.96
CA SER A 302 -15.88 -3.65 10.72
C SER A 302 -16.66 -2.84 9.67
N ALA A 303 -16.26 -1.60 9.42
CA ALA A 303 -16.85 -0.72 8.40
C ALA A 303 -16.37 -1.02 6.97
N THR A 304 -15.41 -1.96 6.83
CA THR A 304 -14.87 -2.35 5.53
C THR A 304 -15.90 -3.12 4.70
N SER A 305 -16.06 -2.74 3.42
CA SER A 305 -16.92 -3.42 2.46
C SER A 305 -16.46 -4.86 2.22
N ARG A 306 -17.42 -5.75 1.94
CA ARG A 306 -17.13 -7.13 1.52
C ARG A 306 -16.83 -7.27 0.03
N SER A 307 -17.12 -6.24 -0.76
CA SER A 307 -16.89 -6.23 -2.21
C SER A 307 -15.57 -5.54 -2.54
N ALA A 308 -14.88 -6.02 -3.56
CA ALA A 308 -13.68 -5.36 -4.08
C ALA A 308 -13.93 -3.87 -4.36
N SER A 309 -12.97 -3.03 -4.03
CA SER A 309 -13.08 -1.58 -4.18
C SER A 309 -12.14 -1.09 -5.29
N LYS A 310 -12.65 -0.14 -6.06
CA LYS A 310 -11.87 0.47 -7.14
C LYS A 310 -10.92 1.51 -6.58
N PHE A 311 -9.68 1.42 -7.01
CA PHE A 311 -8.64 2.41 -6.75
C PHE A 311 -8.46 3.27 -8.00
N ASP A 312 -8.56 4.59 -7.84
CA ASP A 312 -8.27 5.57 -8.89
C ASP A 312 -7.02 6.40 -8.52
N PRO A 313 -5.95 6.37 -9.33
CA PRO A 313 -4.79 7.24 -9.10
C PRO A 313 -5.12 8.74 -9.11
N ALA A 314 -6.21 9.16 -9.77
CA ALA A 314 -6.62 10.56 -9.77
C ALA A 314 -7.04 11.03 -8.36
N ASP A 315 -7.71 10.18 -7.59
CA ASP A 315 -8.09 10.48 -6.20
C ASP A 315 -6.86 10.73 -5.33
N LEU A 316 -5.75 10.02 -5.60
CA LEU A 316 -4.49 10.21 -4.89
C LEU A 316 -3.91 11.60 -5.10
N VAL A 317 -3.99 12.13 -6.32
CA VAL A 317 -3.52 13.49 -6.63
C VAL A 317 -4.37 14.54 -5.89
N VAL A 318 -5.69 14.32 -5.84
CA VAL A 318 -6.61 15.22 -5.12
C VAL A 318 -6.31 15.24 -3.62
N LEU A 319 -6.13 14.06 -3.02
CA LEU A 319 -5.77 13.96 -1.58
C LEU A 319 -4.42 14.61 -1.30
N ASN A 320 -3.43 14.41 -2.19
CA ASN A 320 -2.11 15.00 -2.06
C ASN A 320 -2.15 16.53 -2.07
N ARG A 321 -2.89 17.10 -3.02
CA ARG A 321 -3.13 18.56 -3.05
C ARG A 321 -3.76 19.05 -1.75
N THR A 322 -4.81 18.37 -1.29
CA THR A 322 -5.52 18.76 -0.06
C THR A 322 -4.58 18.81 1.14
N LEU A 323 -3.67 17.85 1.27
CA LEU A 323 -2.65 17.85 2.33
C LEU A 323 -1.70 19.03 2.19
N LEU A 324 -1.08 19.20 1.01
CA LEU A 324 -0.13 20.28 0.77
C LEU A 324 -0.73 21.65 1.02
N HIS A 325 -1.98 21.89 0.58
CA HIS A 325 -2.68 23.17 0.77
C HIS A 325 -2.94 23.47 2.26
N GLY A 326 -3.06 22.43 3.09
CA GLY A 326 -3.29 22.57 4.54
C GLY A 326 -2.04 22.62 5.40
N MET A 327 -0.84 22.31 4.87
CA MET A 327 0.39 22.26 5.66
C MET A 327 0.84 23.66 6.07
N GLU A 328 1.11 23.83 7.37
CA GLU A 328 1.68 25.07 7.89
C GLU A 328 3.19 25.13 7.62
N PHE A 329 3.77 26.33 7.63
CA PHE A 329 5.19 26.51 7.33
C PHE A 329 6.10 25.72 8.28
N ALA A 330 5.76 25.64 9.57
CA ALA A 330 6.54 24.88 10.55
C ALA A 330 6.67 23.37 10.20
N GLU A 331 5.68 22.81 9.52
CA GLU A 331 5.68 21.39 9.13
C GLU A 331 6.61 21.10 7.93
N VAL A 332 6.93 22.14 7.16
CA VAL A 332 7.66 22.02 5.89
C VAL A 332 8.99 22.76 5.87
N ALA A 333 9.34 23.49 6.91
CA ALA A 333 10.51 24.35 6.95
C ALA A 333 11.82 23.61 6.59
N ASP A 334 12.07 22.46 7.19
CA ASP A 334 13.26 21.65 6.92
C ASP A 334 13.25 21.08 5.47
N ARG A 335 12.08 20.71 4.97
CA ARG A 335 11.92 20.23 3.60
C ARG A 335 12.15 21.35 2.57
N LEU A 336 11.69 22.58 2.87
CA LEU A 336 11.96 23.75 2.05
C LEU A 336 13.45 24.11 2.07
N ALA A 337 14.09 24.02 3.24
CA ALA A 337 15.53 24.22 3.38
C ALA A 337 16.32 23.20 2.53
N ALA A 338 15.90 21.94 2.50
CA ALA A 338 16.49 20.90 1.63
C ALA A 338 16.35 21.22 0.12
N LEU A 339 15.34 22.00 -0.27
CA LEU A 339 15.18 22.54 -1.64
C LEU A 339 15.95 23.84 -1.88
N GLY A 340 16.76 24.31 -0.92
CA GLY A 340 17.50 25.56 -0.99
C GLY A 340 16.67 26.81 -0.72
N ILE A 341 15.46 26.65 -0.17
CA ILE A 341 14.53 27.75 0.16
C ILE A 341 14.76 28.17 1.62
N VAL A 342 15.82 28.95 1.84
CA VAL A 342 16.32 29.37 3.16
C VAL A 342 16.41 30.91 3.24
N SER A 343 15.35 31.57 3.60
CA SER A 343 15.39 33.03 3.79
C SER A 343 14.21 33.50 4.63
N ALA A 344 14.22 34.78 5.05
CA ALA A 344 13.07 35.40 5.70
C ALA A 344 11.80 35.42 4.82
N ARG A 345 11.95 35.15 3.50
CA ARG A 345 10.83 35.05 2.57
C ARG A 345 10.26 33.63 2.46
N ALA A 346 10.88 32.63 3.10
CA ALA A 346 10.46 31.21 2.93
C ALA A 346 9.03 30.94 3.42
N GLU A 347 8.64 31.50 4.58
CA GLU A 347 7.27 31.36 5.10
C GLU A 347 6.24 32.10 4.22
N PRO A 348 6.38 33.43 3.92
CA PRO A 348 5.46 34.07 2.99
C PRO A 348 5.40 33.42 1.63
N PHE A 349 6.53 32.90 1.12
CA PHE A 349 6.59 32.15 -0.13
C PHE A 349 5.76 30.86 -0.04
N TRP A 350 5.95 30.03 1.00
CA TRP A 350 5.19 28.81 1.18
C TRP A 350 3.68 29.07 1.20
N LEU A 351 3.26 30.05 1.99
CA LEU A 351 1.85 30.43 2.12
C LEU A 351 1.26 30.89 0.77
N ALA A 352 2.05 31.59 -0.06
CA ALA A 352 1.62 32.05 -1.38
C ALA A 352 1.47 30.89 -2.39
N VAL A 353 2.38 29.88 -2.35
CA VAL A 353 2.43 28.85 -3.41
C VAL A 353 1.71 27.55 -3.06
N ARG A 354 1.58 27.18 -1.76
CA ARG A 354 1.09 25.87 -1.33
C ARG A 354 -0.25 25.48 -1.98
N GLY A 355 -1.16 26.45 -2.15
CA GLY A 355 -2.47 26.25 -2.79
C GLY A 355 -2.43 25.91 -4.29
N ASN A 356 -1.25 25.95 -4.92
CA ASN A 356 -1.05 25.70 -6.34
C ASN A 356 -0.10 24.52 -6.62
N LEU A 357 0.28 23.78 -5.57
CA LEU A 357 1.20 22.67 -5.70
C LEU A 357 0.45 21.35 -5.86
N ASP A 358 0.85 20.57 -6.84
CA ASP A 358 0.45 19.17 -6.97
C ASP A 358 1.37 18.25 -6.15
N ARG A 359 2.63 18.61 -6.05
CA ARG A 359 3.69 17.92 -5.32
C ARG A 359 4.56 18.91 -4.57
N PHE A 360 5.06 18.51 -3.41
CA PHE A 360 5.89 19.38 -2.60
C PHE A 360 7.12 19.94 -3.37
N ARG A 361 7.77 19.10 -4.18
CA ARG A 361 8.94 19.50 -4.99
C ARG A 361 8.67 20.62 -6.00
N ASP A 362 7.40 20.82 -6.38
CA ASP A 362 7.03 21.87 -7.35
C ASP A 362 7.26 23.27 -6.78
N ALA A 363 7.40 23.39 -5.45
CA ALA A 363 7.81 24.62 -4.78
C ALA A 363 9.16 25.14 -5.28
N ALA A 364 10.10 24.26 -5.65
CA ALA A 364 11.40 24.66 -6.17
C ALA A 364 11.29 25.43 -7.51
N ALA A 365 10.35 25.06 -8.37
CA ALA A 365 10.10 25.77 -9.63
C ALA A 365 9.54 27.17 -9.36
N TRP A 366 8.58 27.29 -8.45
CA TRP A 366 8.04 28.58 -8.03
C TRP A 366 9.09 29.46 -7.34
N TRP A 367 9.96 28.87 -6.53
CA TRP A 367 11.06 29.62 -5.88
C TRP A 367 12.01 30.22 -6.91
N ARG A 368 12.38 29.46 -7.95
CA ARG A 368 13.18 30.00 -9.06
C ARG A 368 12.47 31.12 -9.78
N ILE A 369 11.17 30.97 -10.06
CA ILE A 369 10.39 32.08 -10.65
C ILE A 369 10.45 33.34 -9.76
N VAL A 370 10.35 33.19 -8.45
CA VAL A 370 10.38 34.32 -7.53
C VAL A 370 11.78 34.96 -7.48
N THR A 371 12.85 34.19 -7.48
CA THR A 371 14.23 34.68 -7.29
C THR A 371 14.94 35.06 -8.56
N GLU A 372 14.72 34.31 -9.67
CA GLU A 372 15.46 34.43 -10.91
C GLU A 372 14.61 34.99 -12.06
N GLY A 373 13.30 34.90 -11.95
CA GLY A 373 12.34 35.25 -13.01
C GLY A 373 11.87 34.02 -13.82
N PRO A 374 11.03 34.28 -14.84
CA PRO A 374 10.57 33.24 -15.75
C PRO A 374 11.76 32.66 -16.56
N SER A 375 11.74 31.33 -16.74
CA SER A 375 12.82 30.64 -17.48
C SER A 375 12.86 30.95 -18.98
N GLU A 376 11.74 31.40 -19.52
CA GLU A 376 11.60 31.77 -20.92
C GLU A 376 10.96 33.16 -21.04
N ASN A 377 11.25 33.87 -22.13
CA ASN A 377 10.56 35.13 -22.41
C ASN A 377 9.06 34.87 -22.59
N PRO A 378 8.21 35.65 -21.95
CA PRO A 378 6.78 35.45 -22.07
C PRO A 378 6.31 35.66 -23.52
N ASP A 379 5.46 34.73 -23.99
CA ASP A 379 4.81 34.85 -25.30
C ASP A 379 3.71 35.92 -25.21
N LEU A 380 4.12 37.15 -25.48
CA LEU A 380 3.28 38.36 -25.49
C LEU A 380 3.19 38.89 -26.92
N SER A 381 1.98 39.27 -27.36
CA SER A 381 1.82 40.07 -28.56
C SER A 381 2.51 41.45 -28.41
N ASP A 382 2.81 42.13 -29.50
CA ASP A 382 3.41 43.45 -29.42
C ASP A 382 2.51 44.46 -28.66
N GLU A 383 1.19 44.38 -28.83
CA GLU A 383 0.21 45.17 -28.12
C GLU A 383 0.24 44.88 -26.62
N ASP A 384 0.33 43.60 -26.20
CA ASP A 384 0.40 43.23 -24.79
C ASP A 384 1.76 43.61 -24.19
N ARG A 385 2.83 43.54 -24.98
CA ARG A 385 4.16 43.95 -24.57
C ARG A 385 4.19 45.48 -24.25
N ASP A 386 3.65 46.31 -25.13
CA ASP A 386 3.55 47.75 -24.90
C ASP A 386 2.62 48.07 -23.72
N PHE A 387 1.51 47.33 -23.60
CA PHE A 387 0.63 47.43 -22.43
C PHE A 387 1.38 47.16 -21.12
N VAL A 388 2.12 46.03 -21.06
CA VAL A 388 2.89 45.65 -19.84
C VAL A 388 3.95 46.70 -19.53
N ARG A 389 4.67 47.25 -20.52
CA ARG A 389 5.64 48.31 -20.32
C ARG A 389 4.99 49.52 -19.66
N GLY A 390 3.84 50.01 -20.17
CA GLY A 390 3.08 51.10 -19.58
C GLY A 390 2.53 50.79 -18.19
N ALA A 391 2.12 49.55 -17.93
CA ALA A 391 1.67 49.13 -16.62
C ALA A 391 2.81 49.18 -15.57
N PHE A 392 4.04 48.82 -15.95
CA PHE A 392 5.20 48.87 -15.06
C PHE A 392 5.62 50.28 -14.71
N ASP A 393 5.33 51.28 -15.54
CA ASP A 393 5.55 52.71 -15.22
C ASP A 393 4.61 53.23 -14.10
N LEU A 394 3.53 52.48 -13.83
CA LEU A 394 2.54 52.80 -12.78
C LEU A 394 2.75 51.98 -11.50
N LEU A 395 3.89 51.30 -11.32
CA LEU A 395 4.18 50.52 -10.10
C LEU A 395 4.25 51.50 -8.89
N PRO A 396 3.55 51.15 -7.78
CA PRO A 396 3.60 51.94 -6.55
C PRO A 396 5.03 51.97 -5.96
N PRO A 397 5.38 53.03 -5.21
CA PRO A 397 6.67 53.10 -4.50
C PRO A 397 6.72 52.02 -3.37
N ALA A 398 7.94 51.60 -3.03
CA ALA A 398 8.18 50.71 -1.88
C ALA A 398 7.91 51.45 -0.54
N PRO A 399 7.61 50.74 0.57
CA PRO A 399 7.57 49.29 0.71
C PRO A 399 6.28 48.68 0.16
N TRP A 400 6.36 47.39 -0.31
CA TRP A 400 5.23 46.67 -0.84
C TRP A 400 4.63 45.71 0.18
N ASP A 401 3.30 45.60 0.13
CA ASP A 401 2.51 44.71 0.98
C ASP A 401 1.38 44.04 0.19
N ALA A 402 0.51 43.30 0.86
CA ALA A 402 -0.63 42.60 0.26
C ALA A 402 -1.62 43.54 -0.49
N THR A 403 -1.63 44.82 -0.23
CA THR A 403 -2.52 45.81 -0.87
C THR A 403 -1.90 46.44 -2.14
N THR A 404 -0.60 46.30 -2.31
CA THR A 404 0.17 46.92 -3.40
C THR A 404 -0.31 46.50 -4.77
N PHE A 405 -0.56 45.17 -4.95
CA PHE A 405 -1.06 44.66 -6.22
C PHE A 405 -2.41 45.23 -6.61
N LYS A 406 -3.33 45.34 -5.67
CA LYS A 406 -4.65 45.94 -5.90
C LYS A 406 -4.51 47.42 -6.32
N THR A 407 -3.73 48.17 -5.60
CA THR A 407 -3.46 49.59 -5.88
C THR A 407 -2.87 49.75 -7.26
N TRP A 408 -1.89 48.93 -7.63
CA TRP A 408 -1.29 48.94 -8.97
C TRP A 408 -2.31 48.64 -10.05
N MET A 409 -3.12 47.59 -9.90
CA MET A 409 -4.12 47.17 -10.89
C MET A 409 -5.24 48.23 -11.04
N ASP A 410 -5.63 48.91 -9.99
CA ASP A 410 -6.62 50.00 -10.05
C ASP A 410 -6.08 51.19 -10.87
N GLN A 411 -4.80 51.53 -10.72
CA GLN A 411 -4.12 52.57 -11.51
C GLN A 411 -4.02 52.14 -12.99
N VAL A 412 -3.55 50.91 -13.28
CA VAL A 412 -3.43 50.40 -14.63
C VAL A 412 -4.78 50.36 -15.32
N LYS A 413 -5.82 49.88 -14.62
CA LYS A 413 -7.19 49.83 -15.14
C LYS A 413 -7.72 51.22 -15.50
N THR A 414 -7.45 52.20 -14.66
CA THR A 414 -7.86 53.59 -14.88
C THR A 414 -7.15 54.18 -16.10
N ALA A 415 -5.85 53.97 -16.22
CA ALA A 415 -5.02 54.49 -17.30
C ALA A 415 -5.31 53.84 -18.68
N THR A 416 -5.62 52.55 -18.69
CA THR A 416 -5.69 51.77 -19.95
C THR A 416 -7.12 51.35 -20.36
N GLY A 417 -8.08 51.37 -19.41
CA GLY A 417 -9.42 50.88 -19.60
C GLY A 417 -9.55 49.35 -19.71
N ARG A 418 -8.42 48.57 -19.68
CA ARG A 418 -8.42 47.12 -19.75
C ARG A 418 -9.04 46.52 -18.48
N LYS A 419 -9.73 45.36 -18.62
CA LYS A 419 -10.41 44.64 -17.53
C LYS A 419 -10.29 43.14 -17.69
N GLY A 420 -10.52 42.39 -16.60
CA GLY A 420 -10.56 40.94 -16.61
C GLY A 420 -9.29 40.30 -17.20
N ARG A 421 -9.44 39.28 -18.03
CA ARG A 421 -8.31 38.55 -18.58
C ARG A 421 -7.33 39.43 -19.38
N ALA A 422 -7.84 40.42 -20.14
CA ALA A 422 -7.00 41.34 -20.92
C ALA A 422 -6.13 42.26 -20.05
N LEU A 423 -6.52 42.51 -18.80
CA LEU A 423 -5.72 43.23 -17.82
C LEU A 423 -4.69 42.33 -17.13
N PHE A 424 -5.15 41.18 -16.58
CA PHE A 424 -4.33 40.38 -15.65
C PHE A 424 -3.41 39.37 -16.38
N MET A 425 -3.79 38.81 -17.52
CA MET A 425 -3.03 37.75 -18.17
C MET A 425 -1.66 38.25 -18.68
N PRO A 426 -1.55 39.37 -19.41
CA PRO A 426 -0.25 39.85 -19.86
C PRO A 426 0.71 40.17 -18.69
N ILE A 427 0.18 40.75 -17.59
CA ILE A 427 0.96 41.03 -16.40
C ILE A 427 1.42 39.71 -15.72
N ARG A 428 0.54 38.70 -15.62
CA ARG A 428 0.90 37.41 -15.07
C ARG A 428 2.01 36.73 -15.90
N LEU A 429 1.86 36.73 -17.20
CA LEU A 429 2.88 36.16 -18.10
C LEU A 429 4.22 36.89 -17.98
N ALA A 430 4.21 38.21 -17.90
CA ALA A 430 5.44 38.98 -17.69
C ALA A 430 6.12 38.67 -16.35
N LEU A 431 5.34 38.53 -15.27
CA LEU A 431 5.87 38.30 -13.93
C LEU A 431 6.32 36.86 -13.70
N THR A 432 5.62 35.89 -14.29
CA THR A 432 5.80 34.46 -13.96
C THR A 432 6.14 33.55 -15.14
N GLY A 433 5.92 33.98 -16.38
CA GLY A 433 6.01 33.15 -17.57
C GLY A 433 4.84 32.14 -17.71
N LEU A 434 3.91 32.09 -16.76
CA LEU A 434 2.88 31.06 -16.69
C LEU A 434 1.45 31.64 -16.75
N PRO A 435 0.52 30.98 -17.43
CA PRO A 435 -0.88 31.45 -17.55
C PRO A 435 -1.71 31.21 -16.28
N SER A 436 -1.24 30.39 -15.36
CA SER A 436 -1.90 30.02 -14.10
C SER A 436 -0.88 29.87 -12.96
N GLY A 437 -1.34 29.92 -11.72
CA GLY A 437 -0.49 29.75 -10.54
C GLY A 437 -0.97 30.60 -9.37
N PRO A 438 -0.12 30.83 -8.36
CA PRO A 438 -0.42 31.60 -7.16
C PRO A 438 -0.97 32.99 -7.45
N GLU A 439 -1.71 33.53 -6.50
CA GLU A 439 -2.24 34.92 -6.62
C GLU A 439 -1.10 35.93 -6.78
N LEU A 440 -1.24 36.81 -7.76
CA LEU A 440 -0.22 37.84 -8.01
C LEU A 440 -0.10 38.83 -6.85
N ALA A 441 -1.16 39.00 -6.07
CA ALA A 441 -1.15 39.79 -4.85
C ALA A 441 -0.17 39.28 -3.81
N ASP A 442 -0.06 37.95 -3.68
CA ASP A 442 0.84 37.29 -2.74
C ASP A 442 2.28 37.19 -3.29
N LEU A 443 2.41 37.05 -4.62
CA LEU A 443 3.71 36.97 -5.28
C LEU A 443 4.44 38.33 -5.36
N LEU A 444 3.72 39.42 -5.60
CA LEU A 444 4.32 40.72 -5.86
C LEU A 444 5.25 41.20 -4.73
N PRO A 445 4.85 41.09 -3.43
CA PRO A 445 5.77 41.44 -2.34
C PRO A 445 7.02 40.54 -2.26
N LEU A 446 6.91 39.26 -2.69
CA LEU A 446 8.02 38.34 -2.73
C LEU A 446 9.02 38.67 -3.85
N LEU A 447 8.53 39.16 -4.98
CA LEU A 447 9.35 39.62 -6.10
C LEU A 447 10.12 40.90 -5.69
N GLY A 448 9.47 41.80 -4.97
CA GLY A 448 9.98 43.08 -4.63
C GLY A 448 10.11 44.04 -5.83
N PRO A 449 10.40 45.32 -5.60
CA PRO A 449 10.48 46.31 -6.68
C PRO A 449 11.54 46.00 -7.75
N GLU A 450 12.74 45.62 -7.32
CA GLU A 450 13.85 45.32 -8.24
C GLU A 450 13.56 44.05 -9.08
N GLY A 451 13.11 42.98 -8.41
CA GLY A 451 12.77 41.75 -9.08
C GLY A 451 11.60 41.91 -10.05
N THR A 452 10.62 42.75 -9.73
CA THR A 452 9.51 43.08 -10.65
C THR A 452 10.02 43.87 -11.85
N GLN A 453 10.79 44.95 -11.65
CA GLN A 453 11.31 45.74 -12.75
C GLN A 453 12.22 44.94 -13.72
N ALA A 454 12.97 43.95 -13.20
CA ALA A 454 13.79 43.05 -14.02
C ALA A 454 12.97 42.19 -15.00
N ARG A 455 11.64 42.11 -14.79
CA ARG A 455 10.68 41.34 -15.64
C ARG A 455 9.93 42.23 -16.65
N ARG A 456 10.31 43.44 -16.79
CA ARG A 456 9.75 44.38 -17.78
C ARG A 456 10.13 43.90 -19.18
N PRO A 457 9.18 43.63 -20.07
CA PRO A 457 9.44 43.04 -21.39
C PRO A 457 10.03 44.07 -22.38
#